data_cdf081097ff011f1d54eecf941005716
#
_entry.id   cdf081097ff011f1d54eecf941005716
#
_cell.length_a   1.000
_cell.length_b   1.000
_cell.length_c   1.000
_cell.angle_alpha   90.00
_cell.angle_beta   90.00
_cell.angle_gamma   90.00
#
_symmetry.space_group_name_H-M   'P 1'
#
loop_
_entity.id
_entity.type
_entity.pdbx_description
1 polymer ?
#
loop_
_entity_poly.entity_id
_entity_poly.type
_entity_poly.pdbx_seq_one_letter_code
_entity_poly.pdbx_strand_id
1 'polypeptide(L)'
;NTLCVSGENADDHLFLKTAAARFGVYFSKPGNGICHFLHCQRFARPGKVMLGADSHTPTSGALGMLAIGSGGLTVAEAALGQGFRMNVPKVMGVKLVGRLHPGVAAKDIALELLRQVSVKGGIGYIVEYCGDGVKELSISERQTIANMSIEIGATTGIFPSDERTREFLKAQRRESDYVPLQPEEGATYDKVVEIDLDRLEPLVAEPSMPDKVCTARKAEGVKPGSVFIGSCTNASYSDIARAACILKGHKVHKDIDCTVAPGSRQVLAVSYTHLRAHE
;
A
#
# COMPACT_ATOMS: atom_id res chain seq x y z
N ASN A 1 -0.76 -5.30 -14.40
CA ASN A 1 -0.04 -5.89 -15.55
C ASN A 1 1.38 -5.35 -15.62
N THR A 2 2.34 -6.25 -15.59
CA THR A 2 3.77 -5.95 -15.69
C THR A 2 4.20 -5.71 -17.14
N LEU A 3 5.41 -5.24 -17.34
CA LEU A 3 6.03 -5.22 -18.67
C LEU A 3 6.23 -6.66 -19.16
N CYS A 4 6.07 -6.87 -20.47
CA CYS A 4 6.42 -8.14 -21.10
C CYS A 4 7.94 -8.27 -21.21
N VAL A 5 8.51 -9.28 -20.58
CA VAL A 5 9.95 -9.59 -20.65
C VAL A 5 10.23 -10.90 -21.35
N SER A 6 9.18 -11.67 -21.69
CA SER A 6 9.28 -12.96 -22.41
C SER A 6 8.02 -13.21 -23.25
N GLY A 7 8.10 -14.21 -24.16
CA GLY A 7 6.95 -14.68 -24.92
C GLY A 7 5.83 -15.21 -24.03
N GLU A 8 6.17 -15.90 -22.96
CA GLU A 8 5.20 -16.42 -21.97
C GLU A 8 4.40 -15.30 -21.31
N ASN A 9 5.06 -14.19 -20.91
CA ASN A 9 4.34 -13.03 -20.38
C ASN A 9 3.41 -12.40 -21.43
N ALA A 10 3.80 -12.40 -22.69
CA ALA A 10 2.94 -11.90 -23.77
C ALA A 10 1.69 -12.76 -23.95
N ASP A 11 1.81 -14.08 -23.85
CA ASP A 11 0.70 -15.02 -23.90
C ASP A 11 -0.23 -14.85 -22.69
N ASP A 12 0.29 -14.68 -21.48
CA ASP A 12 -0.49 -14.36 -20.29
C ASP A 12 -1.31 -13.09 -20.49
N HIS A 13 -0.71 -12.04 -21.03
CA HIS A 13 -1.40 -10.78 -21.31
C HIS A 13 -2.48 -10.93 -22.38
N LEU A 14 -2.22 -11.74 -23.43
CA LEU A 14 -3.20 -12.04 -24.47
C LEU A 14 -4.36 -12.84 -23.88
N PHE A 15 -4.07 -13.86 -23.07
CA PHE A 15 -5.09 -14.66 -22.38
C PHE A 15 -5.96 -13.77 -21.48
N LEU A 16 -5.38 -12.94 -20.61
CA LEU A 16 -6.14 -12.04 -19.73
C LEU A 16 -7.01 -11.06 -20.52
N LYS A 17 -6.51 -10.53 -21.64
CA LYS A 17 -7.26 -9.62 -22.51
C LYS A 17 -8.47 -10.32 -23.14
N THR A 18 -8.26 -11.50 -23.70
CA THR A 18 -9.31 -12.25 -24.40
C THR A 18 -10.33 -12.82 -23.40
N ALA A 19 -9.90 -13.32 -22.25
CA ALA A 19 -10.77 -13.76 -21.17
C ALA A 19 -11.62 -12.60 -20.64
N ALA A 20 -11.03 -11.44 -20.39
CA ALA A 20 -11.77 -10.27 -19.94
C ALA A 20 -12.85 -9.85 -20.95
N ALA A 21 -12.55 -9.87 -22.24
CA ALA A 21 -13.53 -9.57 -23.28
C ALA A 21 -14.65 -10.63 -23.32
N ARG A 22 -14.31 -11.92 -23.17
CA ARG A 22 -15.28 -13.01 -23.18
C ARG A 22 -16.25 -12.97 -21.99
N PHE A 23 -15.74 -12.63 -20.81
CA PHE A 23 -16.54 -12.66 -19.58
C PHE A 23 -17.05 -11.27 -19.15
N GLY A 24 -16.82 -10.24 -19.95
CA GLY A 24 -17.34 -8.88 -19.67
C GLY A 24 -16.71 -8.21 -18.47
N VAL A 25 -15.47 -8.55 -18.12
CA VAL A 25 -14.73 -7.94 -17.00
C VAL A 25 -13.76 -6.85 -17.49
N TYR A 26 -13.44 -5.93 -16.61
CA TYR A 26 -12.48 -4.85 -16.94
C TYR A 26 -11.07 -5.41 -17.10
N PHE A 27 -10.41 -4.99 -18.17
CA PHE A 27 -9.01 -5.29 -18.43
C PHE A 27 -8.14 -4.04 -18.34
N SER A 28 -7.20 -4.02 -17.41
CA SER A 28 -6.21 -2.95 -17.30
C SER A 28 -4.95 -3.31 -18.08
N LYS A 29 -4.66 -2.55 -19.15
CA LYS A 29 -3.50 -2.78 -20.02
C LYS A 29 -2.18 -2.57 -19.27
N PRO A 30 -1.09 -3.25 -19.70
CA PRO A 30 0.27 -2.92 -19.26
C PRO A 30 0.58 -1.42 -19.41
N GLY A 31 1.30 -0.86 -18.43
CA GLY A 31 1.62 0.56 -18.41
C GLY A 31 0.51 1.48 -17.86
N ASN A 32 -0.67 0.94 -17.53
CA ASN A 32 -1.73 1.73 -16.90
C ASN A 32 -1.44 2.03 -15.41
N GLY A 33 -0.76 1.12 -14.74
CA GLY A 33 -0.35 1.24 -13.36
C GLY A 33 -0.45 -0.06 -12.57
N ILE A 34 0.03 0.00 -11.34
CA ILE A 34 -0.05 -1.09 -10.38
C ILE A 34 -1.50 -1.27 -9.95
N CYS A 35 -1.98 -2.52 -9.89
CA CYS A 35 -3.39 -2.82 -9.60
C CYS A 35 -3.88 -2.20 -8.30
N HIS A 36 -3.05 -2.12 -7.26
CA HIS A 36 -3.44 -1.56 -5.96
C HIS A 36 -3.78 -0.07 -6.06
N PHE A 37 -2.96 0.72 -6.78
CA PHE A 37 -3.27 2.14 -7.04
C PHE A 37 -4.55 2.28 -7.88
N LEU A 38 -4.69 1.46 -8.93
CA LEU A 38 -5.88 1.50 -9.79
C LEU A 38 -7.14 1.11 -9.02
N HIS A 39 -7.07 0.10 -8.15
CA HIS A 39 -8.20 -0.29 -7.30
C HIS A 39 -8.60 0.83 -6.36
N CYS A 40 -7.68 1.42 -5.64
CA CYS A 40 -7.98 2.55 -4.74
C CYS A 40 -8.55 3.75 -5.51
N GLN A 41 -7.98 4.08 -6.68
CA GLN A 41 -8.44 5.20 -7.50
C GLN A 41 -9.81 4.97 -8.14
N ARG A 42 -10.17 3.73 -8.52
CA ARG A 42 -11.29 3.44 -9.39
C ARG A 42 -12.40 2.57 -8.82
N PHE A 43 -12.10 1.66 -7.90
CA PHE A 43 -13.02 0.57 -7.52
C PHE A 43 -13.22 0.40 -6.02
N ALA A 44 -12.19 0.60 -5.20
CA ALA A 44 -12.28 0.35 -3.76
C ALA A 44 -13.35 1.23 -3.10
N ARG A 45 -14.16 0.60 -2.24
CA ARG A 45 -15.26 1.23 -1.51
C ARG A 45 -15.24 0.82 -0.04
N PRO A 46 -15.42 1.76 0.89
CA PRO A 46 -15.53 1.43 2.30
C PRO A 46 -16.60 0.36 2.57
N GLY A 47 -16.33 -0.55 3.50
CA GLY A 47 -17.27 -1.60 3.91
C GLY A 47 -17.49 -2.73 2.90
N LYS A 48 -16.75 -2.75 1.79
CA LYS A 48 -16.83 -3.84 0.80
C LYS A 48 -15.69 -4.82 0.98
N VAL A 49 -15.90 -6.05 0.48
CA VAL A 49 -14.89 -7.12 0.45
C VAL A 49 -14.25 -7.18 -0.93
N MET A 50 -12.95 -7.40 -0.98
CA MET A 50 -12.20 -7.65 -2.20
C MET A 50 -11.31 -8.88 -2.03
N LEU A 51 -11.35 -9.78 -2.99
CA LEU A 51 -10.37 -10.86 -3.14
C LEU A 51 -9.46 -10.52 -4.32
N GLY A 52 -8.17 -10.66 -4.15
CA GLY A 52 -7.19 -10.42 -5.20
C GLY A 52 -6.12 -11.51 -5.24
N ALA A 53 -5.62 -11.83 -6.44
CA ALA A 53 -4.57 -12.82 -6.63
C ALA A 53 -3.16 -12.26 -6.42
N ASP A 54 -3.06 -11.09 -5.81
CA ASP A 54 -1.81 -10.44 -5.42
C ASP A 54 -1.72 -10.35 -3.90
N SER A 55 -0.53 -10.61 -3.35
CA SER A 55 -0.29 -10.57 -1.90
C SER A 55 -0.57 -9.21 -1.27
N HIS A 56 -0.32 -8.11 -2.01
CA HIS A 56 -0.53 -6.74 -1.52
C HIS A 56 -1.95 -6.18 -1.79
N THR A 57 -2.92 -7.06 -2.09
CA THR A 57 -4.36 -6.72 -2.14
C THR A 57 -4.82 -5.91 -0.90
N PRO A 58 -4.30 -6.14 0.33
CA PRO A 58 -4.61 -5.35 1.52
C PRO A 58 -4.44 -3.84 1.40
N THR A 59 -3.71 -3.32 0.40
CA THR A 59 -3.59 -1.88 0.13
C THR A 59 -4.94 -1.15 0.10
N SER A 60 -6.00 -1.80 -0.38
CA SER A 60 -7.35 -1.21 -0.42
C SER A 60 -8.00 -1.06 0.96
N GLY A 61 -7.45 -1.68 1.99
CA GLY A 61 -7.84 -1.45 3.38
C GLY A 61 -7.59 -0.02 3.87
N ALA A 62 -6.74 0.74 3.18
CA ALA A 62 -6.56 2.17 3.39
C ALA A 62 -7.86 3.00 3.26
N LEU A 63 -8.84 2.49 2.52
CA LEU A 63 -10.16 3.10 2.32
C LEU A 63 -11.26 2.41 3.17
N GLY A 64 -10.92 1.59 4.14
CA GLY A 64 -11.90 0.86 4.96
C GLY A 64 -12.53 -0.34 4.24
N MET A 65 -11.79 -0.99 3.33
CA MET A 65 -12.21 -2.17 2.60
C MET A 65 -11.60 -3.43 3.21
N LEU A 66 -12.37 -4.51 3.35
CA LEU A 66 -11.83 -5.82 3.70
C LEU A 66 -11.19 -6.45 2.45
N ALA A 67 -9.91 -6.17 2.24
CA ALA A 67 -9.19 -6.57 1.04
C ALA A 67 -8.19 -7.70 1.37
N ILE A 68 -8.36 -8.86 0.75
CA ILE A 68 -7.64 -10.09 1.10
C ILE A 68 -6.92 -10.63 -0.14
N GLY A 69 -5.62 -10.91 0.02
CA GLY A 69 -4.84 -11.67 -0.97
C GLY A 69 -5.15 -13.16 -0.88
N SER A 70 -5.36 -13.81 -2.04
CA SER A 70 -5.68 -15.22 -2.12
C SER A 70 -5.09 -15.86 -3.38
N GLY A 71 -5.12 -17.18 -3.46
CA GLY A 71 -4.67 -17.88 -4.66
C GLY A 71 -5.55 -17.58 -5.89
N GLY A 72 -4.93 -17.60 -7.08
CA GLY A 72 -5.62 -17.29 -8.35
C GLY A 72 -6.85 -18.16 -8.60
N LEU A 73 -6.81 -19.46 -8.26
CA LEU A 73 -7.94 -20.37 -8.39
C LEU A 73 -9.12 -19.93 -7.50
N THR A 74 -8.85 -19.59 -6.25
CA THR A 74 -9.89 -19.12 -5.31
C THR A 74 -10.53 -17.82 -5.79
N VAL A 75 -9.74 -16.92 -6.36
CA VAL A 75 -10.26 -15.67 -6.95
C VAL A 75 -11.13 -15.97 -8.17
N ALA A 76 -10.76 -16.95 -9.00
CA ALA A 76 -11.56 -17.38 -10.15
C ALA A 76 -12.88 -18.03 -9.70
N GLU A 77 -12.86 -18.88 -8.67
CA GLU A 77 -14.05 -19.48 -8.08
C GLU A 77 -14.99 -18.40 -7.51
N ALA A 78 -14.46 -17.42 -6.81
CA ALA A 78 -15.24 -16.30 -6.30
C ALA A 78 -15.86 -15.46 -7.44
N ALA A 79 -15.14 -15.26 -8.54
CA ALA A 79 -15.65 -14.59 -9.74
C ALA A 79 -16.81 -15.36 -10.40
N LEU A 80 -16.89 -16.67 -10.23
CA LEU A 80 -18.00 -17.52 -10.63
C LEU A 80 -19.16 -17.55 -9.62
N GLY A 81 -19.08 -16.77 -8.54
CA GLY A 81 -20.09 -16.72 -7.49
C GLY A 81 -19.96 -17.80 -6.41
N GLN A 82 -18.83 -18.51 -6.36
CA GLN A 82 -18.55 -19.44 -5.26
C GLN A 82 -18.23 -18.68 -3.97
N GLY A 83 -18.61 -19.27 -2.84
CA GLY A 83 -18.33 -18.66 -1.53
C GLY A 83 -16.84 -18.76 -1.15
N PHE A 84 -16.26 -17.66 -0.71
CA PHE A 84 -14.93 -17.66 -0.09
C PHE A 84 -15.04 -18.08 1.39
N ARG A 85 -14.27 -19.08 1.77
CA ARG A 85 -14.23 -19.59 3.15
C ARG A 85 -12.87 -19.27 3.79
N MET A 86 -12.91 -18.74 5.00
CA MET A 86 -11.74 -18.51 5.82
C MET A 86 -12.02 -18.79 7.28
N ASN A 87 -11.02 -19.13 8.04
CA ASN A 87 -11.14 -19.16 9.49
C ASN A 87 -11.39 -17.74 10.01
N VAL A 88 -12.20 -17.60 11.04
CA VAL A 88 -12.45 -16.29 11.66
C VAL A 88 -11.12 -15.80 12.25
N PRO A 89 -10.55 -14.70 11.74
CA PRO A 89 -9.29 -14.19 12.23
C PRO A 89 -9.49 -13.47 13.57
N LYS A 90 -8.43 -13.40 14.36
CA LYS A 90 -8.33 -12.47 15.48
C LYS A 90 -8.13 -11.05 14.98
N VAL A 91 -8.37 -10.07 15.84
CA VAL A 91 -8.16 -8.66 15.50
C VAL A 91 -7.03 -8.08 16.34
N MET A 92 -6.03 -7.53 15.65
CA MET A 92 -4.93 -6.78 16.25
C MET A 92 -5.18 -5.29 16.05
N GLY A 93 -5.39 -4.56 17.13
CA GLY A 93 -5.44 -3.11 17.13
C GLY A 93 -4.03 -2.52 17.08
N VAL A 94 -3.71 -1.76 16.03
CA VAL A 94 -2.47 -0.96 15.95
C VAL A 94 -2.85 0.49 16.23
N LYS A 95 -2.56 0.92 17.45
CA LYS A 95 -2.89 2.26 17.93
C LYS A 95 -1.77 3.23 17.60
N LEU A 96 -2.06 4.22 16.75
CA LEU A 96 -1.14 5.29 16.39
C LEU A 96 -1.43 6.51 17.28
N VAL A 97 -0.41 7.00 17.97
CA VAL A 97 -0.51 8.15 18.88
C VAL A 97 0.43 9.25 18.42
N GLY A 98 0.00 10.51 18.51
CA GLY A 98 0.81 11.64 18.09
C GLY A 98 0.79 11.87 16.56
N ARG A 99 1.85 12.48 16.03
CA ARG A 99 1.99 12.83 14.61
C ARG A 99 3.40 12.63 14.09
N LEU A 100 3.52 12.39 12.79
CA LEU A 100 4.83 12.22 12.15
C LEU A 100 5.61 13.53 12.13
N HIS A 101 6.89 13.47 12.49
CA HIS A 101 7.83 14.58 12.36
C HIS A 101 8.35 14.73 10.93
N PRO A 102 8.87 15.92 10.56
CA PRO A 102 9.59 16.10 9.30
C PRO A 102 10.74 15.08 9.16
N GLY A 103 10.82 14.42 8.01
CA GLY A 103 11.81 13.37 7.73
C GLY A 103 11.32 11.95 8.01
N VAL A 104 10.27 11.77 8.80
CA VAL A 104 9.61 10.47 9.03
C VAL A 104 8.46 10.28 8.05
N ALA A 105 8.26 9.07 7.57
CA ALA A 105 7.25 8.71 6.60
C ALA A 105 6.32 7.59 7.09
N ALA A 106 5.19 7.42 6.44
CA ALA A 106 4.25 6.33 6.77
C ALA A 106 4.90 4.93 6.69
N LYS A 107 5.92 4.76 5.86
CA LYS A 107 6.68 3.51 5.79
C LYS A 107 7.41 3.21 7.09
N ASP A 108 7.86 4.23 7.83
CA ASP A 108 8.52 4.04 9.12
C ASP A 108 7.55 3.45 10.15
N ILE A 109 6.24 3.78 10.07
CA ILE A 109 5.20 3.15 10.90
C ILE A 109 5.13 1.64 10.63
N ALA A 110 5.12 1.24 9.36
CA ALA A 110 5.07 -0.15 8.97
C ALA A 110 6.36 -0.91 9.37
N LEU A 111 7.52 -0.27 9.22
CA LEU A 111 8.80 -0.85 9.67
C LEU A 111 8.88 -0.96 11.19
N GLU A 112 8.36 0.01 11.93
CA GLU A 112 8.27 -0.06 13.38
C GLU A 112 7.37 -1.20 13.84
N LEU A 113 6.20 -1.38 13.19
CA LEU A 113 5.33 -2.51 13.45
C LEU A 113 6.06 -3.83 13.19
N LEU A 114 6.75 -3.97 12.07
CA LEU A 114 7.60 -5.14 11.75
C LEU A 114 8.65 -5.39 12.83
N ARG A 115 9.32 -4.34 13.29
CA ARG A 115 10.33 -4.43 14.35
C ARG A 115 9.75 -4.96 15.67
N GLN A 116 8.50 -4.56 16.00
CA GLN A 116 7.84 -4.97 17.25
C GLN A 116 7.26 -6.39 17.20
N VAL A 117 6.68 -6.79 16.05
CA VAL A 117 5.93 -8.05 15.98
C VAL A 117 6.56 -9.11 15.07
N SER A 118 7.60 -8.77 14.30
CA SER A 118 8.28 -9.63 13.32
C SER A 118 7.36 -10.06 12.15
N VAL A 119 7.94 -10.75 11.17
CA VAL A 119 7.23 -11.25 9.95
C VAL A 119 6.16 -12.31 10.23
N LYS A 120 6.06 -12.81 11.44
CA LYS A 120 5.07 -13.84 11.85
C LYS A 120 4.05 -13.33 12.86
N GLY A 121 4.19 -12.11 13.35
CA GLY A 121 3.38 -11.59 14.44
C GLY A 121 1.92 -11.33 14.10
N GLY A 122 1.59 -11.20 12.82
CA GLY A 122 0.24 -10.98 12.29
C GLY A 122 -0.46 -12.23 11.76
N ILE A 123 0.17 -13.42 11.83
CA ILE A 123 -0.45 -14.66 11.33
C ILE A 123 -1.74 -14.96 12.09
N GLY A 124 -2.84 -15.12 11.35
CA GLY A 124 -4.17 -15.36 11.92
C GLY A 124 -4.87 -14.10 12.41
N TYR A 125 -4.31 -12.92 12.15
CA TYR A 125 -4.90 -11.63 12.49
C TYR A 125 -5.36 -10.83 11.28
N ILE A 126 -6.40 -10.03 11.48
CA ILE A 126 -6.67 -8.80 10.75
C ILE A 126 -6.08 -7.66 11.58
N VAL A 127 -5.39 -6.73 10.96
CA VAL A 127 -4.89 -5.52 11.62
C VAL A 127 -5.88 -4.39 11.44
N GLU A 128 -6.30 -3.77 12.52
CA GLU A 128 -7.11 -2.55 12.51
C GLU A 128 -6.29 -1.39 13.06
N TYR A 129 -6.09 -0.37 12.21
CA TYR A 129 -5.35 0.83 12.59
C TYR A 129 -6.30 1.83 13.27
N CYS A 130 -5.96 2.26 14.47
CA CYS A 130 -6.78 3.15 15.30
C CYS A 130 -5.91 4.20 16.00
N GLY A 131 -6.55 5.03 16.81
CA GLY A 131 -5.90 6.12 17.56
C GLY A 131 -5.89 7.46 16.81
N ASP A 132 -5.49 8.52 17.51
CA ASP A 132 -5.55 9.89 16.97
C ASP A 132 -4.59 10.12 15.83
N GLY A 133 -3.45 9.45 15.80
CA GLY A 133 -2.46 9.53 14.73
C GLY A 133 -2.99 9.09 13.37
N VAL A 134 -4.04 8.26 13.32
CA VAL A 134 -4.67 7.87 12.05
C VAL A 134 -5.26 9.07 11.31
N LYS A 135 -5.81 10.05 12.01
CA LYS A 135 -6.44 11.24 11.40
C LYS A 135 -5.43 12.15 10.69
N GLU A 136 -4.18 12.08 11.10
CA GLU A 136 -3.09 12.85 10.49
C GLU A 136 -2.62 12.25 9.15
N LEU A 137 -2.90 10.97 8.90
CA LEU A 137 -2.44 10.26 7.72
C LEU A 137 -3.36 10.50 6.51
N SER A 138 -2.75 10.91 5.40
CA SER A 138 -3.41 10.92 4.09
C SER A 138 -3.72 9.49 3.61
N ILE A 139 -4.62 9.36 2.63
CA ILE A 139 -4.93 8.03 2.06
C ILE A 139 -3.71 7.39 1.42
N SER A 140 -2.81 8.14 0.77
CA SER A 140 -1.55 7.60 0.23
C SER A 140 -0.67 7.00 1.32
N GLU A 141 -0.59 7.63 2.48
CA GLU A 141 0.15 7.11 3.63
C GLU A 141 -0.51 5.87 4.23
N ARG A 142 -1.84 5.86 4.33
CA ARG A 142 -2.58 4.66 4.75
C ARG A 142 -2.42 3.51 3.74
N GLN A 143 -2.32 3.79 2.44
CA GLN A 143 -2.03 2.78 1.42
C GLN A 143 -0.69 2.11 1.66
N THR A 144 0.36 2.88 1.96
CA THR A 144 1.69 2.34 2.30
C THR A 144 1.62 1.40 3.52
N ILE A 145 0.94 1.80 4.59
CA ILE A 145 0.86 1.01 5.81
C ILE A 145 0.00 -0.25 5.60
N ALA A 146 -1.18 -0.11 4.96
CA ALA A 146 -2.05 -1.24 4.66
C ALA A 146 -1.40 -2.24 3.71
N ASN A 147 -0.64 -1.74 2.71
CA ASN A 147 0.16 -2.56 1.80
C ASN A 147 1.15 -3.45 2.56
N MET A 148 1.86 -2.88 3.52
CA MET A 148 2.88 -3.59 4.30
C MET A 148 2.32 -4.44 5.44
N SER A 149 1.01 -4.43 5.69
CA SER A 149 0.40 -5.31 6.69
C SER A 149 0.62 -6.80 6.38
N ILE A 150 0.81 -7.15 5.11
CA ILE A 150 1.12 -8.52 4.72
C ILE A 150 2.52 -8.96 5.17
N GLU A 151 3.45 -8.03 5.32
CA GLU A 151 4.83 -8.34 5.70
C GLU A 151 4.95 -8.88 7.13
N ILE A 152 4.00 -8.56 8.01
CA ILE A 152 3.91 -9.19 9.34
C ILE A 152 3.13 -10.51 9.32
N GLY A 153 2.68 -10.98 8.14
CA GLY A 153 1.86 -12.19 7.97
C GLY A 153 0.38 -12.00 8.25
N ALA A 154 -0.11 -10.78 8.34
CA ALA A 154 -1.53 -10.51 8.58
C ALA A 154 -2.40 -10.84 7.37
N THR A 155 -3.65 -11.21 7.60
CA THR A 155 -4.64 -11.46 6.54
C THR A 155 -4.94 -10.19 5.75
N THR A 156 -5.06 -9.06 6.44
CA THR A 156 -5.26 -7.72 5.86
C THR A 156 -4.99 -6.65 6.91
N GLY A 157 -4.86 -5.39 6.46
CA GLY A 157 -4.82 -4.21 7.32
C GLY A 157 -5.92 -3.23 6.92
N ILE A 158 -6.67 -2.72 7.88
CA ILE A 158 -7.85 -1.89 7.64
C ILE A 158 -7.71 -0.57 8.40
N PHE A 159 -8.02 0.53 7.73
CA PHE A 159 -8.18 1.86 8.31
C PHE A 159 -9.66 2.23 8.43
N PRO A 160 -10.03 3.12 9.34
CA PRO A 160 -11.36 3.70 9.36
C PRO A 160 -11.61 4.49 8.07
N SER A 161 -12.88 4.57 7.67
CA SER A 161 -13.32 5.45 6.59
C SER A 161 -13.82 6.75 7.22
N ASP A 162 -13.01 7.78 7.17
CA ASP A 162 -13.21 9.10 7.76
C ASP A 162 -13.23 10.21 6.69
N GLU A 163 -13.10 11.45 7.13
CA GLU A 163 -13.10 12.61 6.21
C GLU A 163 -11.94 12.55 5.21
N ARG A 164 -10.76 12.00 5.57
CA ARG A 164 -9.66 11.78 4.63
C ARG A 164 -10.05 10.83 3.50
N THR A 165 -10.84 9.79 3.82
CA THR A 165 -11.38 8.87 2.80
C THR A 165 -12.37 9.60 1.90
N ARG A 166 -13.23 10.44 2.44
CA ARG A 166 -14.19 11.25 1.67
C ARG A 166 -13.49 12.22 0.72
N GLU A 167 -12.50 12.96 1.22
CA GLU A 167 -11.69 13.90 0.42
C GLU A 167 -11.00 13.17 -0.75
N PHE A 168 -10.39 12.01 -0.49
CA PHE A 168 -9.76 11.20 -1.51
C PHE A 168 -10.77 10.74 -2.58
N LEU A 169 -11.90 10.17 -2.17
CA LEU A 169 -12.93 9.71 -3.10
C LEU A 169 -13.52 10.88 -3.91
N LYS A 170 -13.70 12.04 -3.31
CA LYS A 170 -14.12 13.26 -4.00
C LYS A 170 -13.10 13.68 -5.07
N ALA A 171 -11.80 13.67 -4.75
CA ALA A 171 -10.73 13.95 -5.71
C ALA A 171 -10.70 12.94 -6.87
N GLN A 172 -11.12 11.69 -6.62
CA GLN A 172 -11.31 10.67 -7.66
C GLN A 172 -12.68 10.74 -8.37
N ARG A 173 -13.51 11.76 -8.10
CA ARG A 173 -14.88 11.91 -8.61
C ARG A 173 -15.80 10.75 -8.21
N ARG A 174 -15.59 10.22 -7.01
CA ARG A 174 -16.29 9.06 -6.44
C ARG A 174 -16.82 9.31 -5.03
N GLU A 175 -17.15 10.57 -4.71
CA GLU A 175 -17.67 10.93 -3.38
C GLU A 175 -18.92 10.13 -2.99
N SER A 176 -19.73 9.73 -3.99
CA SER A 176 -20.91 8.88 -3.77
C SER A 176 -20.60 7.47 -3.24
N ASP A 177 -19.35 7.03 -3.34
CA ASP A 177 -18.90 5.74 -2.80
C ASP A 177 -18.52 5.82 -1.32
N TYR A 178 -18.48 7.03 -0.76
CA TYR A 178 -18.10 7.23 0.64
C TYR A 178 -19.15 6.68 1.60
N VAL A 179 -18.70 5.90 2.56
CA VAL A 179 -19.47 5.45 3.73
C VAL A 179 -18.56 5.62 4.95
N PRO A 180 -18.98 6.32 6.00
CA PRO A 180 -18.21 6.42 7.22
C PRO A 180 -18.14 5.06 7.90
N LEU A 181 -16.95 4.66 8.33
CA LEU A 181 -16.70 3.43 9.07
C LEU A 181 -15.67 3.70 10.15
N GLN A 182 -15.98 3.27 11.35
CA GLN A 182 -15.09 3.32 12.50
C GLN A 182 -15.38 2.14 13.42
N PRO A 183 -14.46 1.78 14.31
CA PRO A 183 -14.76 0.79 15.35
C PRO A 183 -16.02 1.16 16.13
N GLU A 184 -16.81 0.16 16.50
CA GLU A 184 -17.96 0.37 17.39
C GLU A 184 -17.48 0.80 18.79
N GLU A 185 -18.32 1.52 19.50
CA GLU A 185 -18.03 1.91 20.88
C GLU A 185 -17.88 0.65 21.74
N GLY A 186 -16.78 0.57 22.49
CA GLY A 186 -16.47 -0.60 23.33
C GLY A 186 -15.84 -1.77 22.57
N ALA A 187 -15.50 -1.62 21.29
CA ALA A 187 -14.77 -2.65 20.55
C ALA A 187 -13.47 -3.04 21.25
N THR A 188 -13.20 -4.32 21.36
CA THR A 188 -11.98 -4.87 21.97
C THR A 188 -11.14 -5.59 20.94
N TYR A 189 -9.83 -5.63 21.18
CA TYR A 189 -8.85 -6.29 20.33
C TYR A 189 -8.23 -7.49 21.05
N ASP A 190 -7.94 -8.58 20.32
CA ASP A 190 -7.20 -9.73 20.87
C ASP A 190 -5.75 -9.37 21.22
N LYS A 191 -5.19 -8.39 20.53
CA LYS A 191 -3.84 -7.85 20.76
C LYS A 191 -3.83 -6.36 20.42
N VAL A 192 -3.11 -5.58 21.22
CA VAL A 192 -2.88 -4.16 20.94
C VAL A 192 -1.38 -3.92 20.80
N VAL A 193 -1.00 -3.17 19.76
CA VAL A 193 0.34 -2.65 19.55
C VAL A 193 0.22 -1.13 19.47
N GLU A 194 0.99 -0.42 20.28
CA GLU A 194 1.01 1.06 20.26
C GLU A 194 2.29 1.54 19.58
N ILE A 195 2.14 2.52 18.68
CA ILE A 195 3.25 3.21 18.01
C ILE A 195 3.12 4.70 18.27
N ASP A 196 4.09 5.23 18.98
CA ASP A 196 4.22 6.66 19.27
C ASP A 196 4.91 7.37 18.08
N LEU A 197 4.11 8.10 17.30
CA LEU A 197 4.58 8.80 16.10
C LEU A 197 5.50 9.98 16.42
N ASP A 198 5.37 10.55 17.62
CA ASP A 198 6.20 11.66 18.07
C ASP A 198 7.64 11.20 18.39
N ARG A 199 7.85 9.90 18.61
CA ARG A 199 9.14 9.29 18.91
C ARG A 199 9.74 8.50 17.77
N LEU A 200 8.99 8.37 16.67
CA LEU A 200 9.44 7.56 15.54
C LEU A 200 10.58 8.27 14.79
N GLU A 201 11.64 7.52 14.52
CA GLU A 201 12.78 7.96 13.71
C GLU A 201 12.69 7.34 12.31
N PRO A 202 13.38 7.92 11.30
CA PRO A 202 13.51 7.27 9.99
C PRO A 202 14.16 5.89 10.10
N LEU A 203 13.52 4.87 9.53
CA LEU A 203 13.90 3.47 9.63
C LEU A 203 14.30 2.89 8.28
N VAL A 204 15.12 1.85 8.33
CA VAL A 204 15.58 1.09 7.16
C VAL A 204 15.50 -0.41 7.48
N ALA A 205 14.99 -1.20 6.56
CA ALA A 205 15.09 -2.65 6.62
C ALA A 205 16.45 -3.10 6.09
N GLU A 206 17.19 -3.86 6.91
CA GLU A 206 18.47 -4.45 6.50
C GLU A 206 18.23 -5.71 5.64
N PRO A 207 19.16 -6.07 4.74
CA PRO A 207 19.11 -7.36 4.04
C PRO A 207 19.15 -8.52 5.05
N SER A 208 18.48 -9.60 4.84
CA SER A 208 17.60 -10.10 3.79
C SER A 208 16.17 -10.29 4.32
N MET A 209 15.83 -9.67 5.44
CA MET A 209 14.54 -9.82 6.15
C MET A 209 13.92 -8.47 6.42
N PRO A 210 12.63 -8.26 6.13
CA PRO A 210 11.98 -6.96 6.30
C PRO A 210 11.80 -6.54 7.77
N ASP A 211 11.88 -7.47 8.72
CA ASP A 211 11.82 -7.21 10.17
C ASP A 211 13.17 -6.93 10.82
N LYS A 212 14.28 -7.07 10.06
CA LYS A 212 15.58 -6.56 10.49
C LYS A 212 15.65 -5.05 10.29
N VAL A 213 15.00 -4.33 11.17
CA VAL A 213 14.85 -2.89 11.07
C VAL A 213 15.86 -2.18 11.96
N CYS A 214 16.54 -1.19 11.40
CA CYS A 214 17.40 -0.26 12.14
C CYS A 214 17.06 1.20 11.79
N THR A 215 17.60 2.15 12.57
CA THR A 215 17.47 3.57 12.22
C THR A 215 18.28 3.90 10.98
N ALA A 216 17.82 4.82 10.15
CA ALA A 216 18.55 5.28 8.97
C ALA A 216 19.95 5.78 9.31
N ARG A 217 20.13 6.39 10.51
CA ARG A 217 21.42 6.82 11.03
C ARG A 217 22.42 5.67 11.17
N LYS A 218 21.96 4.49 11.60
CA LYS A 218 22.82 3.30 11.71
C LYS A 218 23.26 2.76 10.35
N ALA A 219 22.47 3.00 9.31
CA ALA A 219 22.79 2.60 7.93
C ALA A 219 23.63 3.65 7.17
N GLU A 220 24.05 4.74 7.84
CA GLU A 220 24.88 5.78 7.23
C GLU A 220 26.20 5.20 6.70
N GLY A 221 26.63 5.69 5.53
CA GLY A 221 27.87 5.24 4.87
C GLY A 221 27.72 4.06 3.92
N VAL A 222 26.55 3.42 3.85
CA VAL A 222 26.26 2.40 2.83
C VAL A 222 26.24 3.06 1.46
N LYS A 223 27.02 2.52 0.52
CA LYS A 223 27.07 3.00 -0.87
C LYS A 223 26.18 2.13 -1.75
N PRO A 224 25.02 2.62 -2.22
CA PRO A 224 24.18 1.87 -3.12
C PRO A 224 24.79 1.82 -4.52
N GLY A 225 24.65 0.69 -5.22
CA GLY A 225 24.97 0.58 -6.66
C GLY A 225 23.76 0.95 -7.53
N SER A 226 22.54 0.76 -7.00
CA SER A 226 21.29 1.09 -7.67
C SER A 226 20.28 1.62 -6.67
N VAL A 227 19.44 2.57 -7.12
CA VAL A 227 18.34 3.15 -6.33
C VAL A 227 17.06 3.04 -7.13
N PHE A 228 16.02 2.49 -6.50
CA PHE A 228 14.69 2.42 -7.08
C PHE A 228 13.68 3.18 -6.19
N ILE A 229 13.01 4.18 -6.76
CA ILE A 229 11.96 4.96 -6.10
C ILE A 229 10.64 4.59 -6.75
N GLY A 230 9.77 3.87 -6.01
CA GLY A 230 8.53 3.37 -6.58
C GLY A 230 7.97 2.16 -5.87
N SER A 231 7.54 1.16 -6.62
CA SER A 231 6.88 -0.08 -6.20
C SER A 231 5.40 0.10 -5.82
N CYS A 232 4.75 -0.99 -5.40
CA CYS A 232 3.37 -0.94 -4.92
C CYS A 232 3.20 -0.22 -3.58
N THR A 233 4.29 -0.01 -2.84
CA THR A 233 4.30 0.56 -1.50
C THR A 233 4.48 2.07 -1.52
N ASN A 234 5.47 2.59 -2.26
CA ASN A 234 5.84 4.00 -2.26
C ASN A 234 5.98 4.59 -3.67
N ALA A 235 4.88 4.62 -4.41
CA ALA A 235 4.82 5.17 -5.75
C ALA A 235 3.65 6.15 -5.95
N SER A 236 3.12 6.71 -4.85
CA SER A 236 2.12 7.78 -4.91
C SER A 236 2.76 9.09 -5.35
N TYR A 237 1.93 10.06 -5.74
CA TYR A 237 2.42 11.40 -6.04
C TYR A 237 3.17 12.04 -4.87
N SER A 238 2.68 11.87 -3.65
CA SER A 238 3.32 12.41 -2.45
C SER A 238 4.69 11.78 -2.18
N ASP A 239 4.86 10.48 -2.43
CA ASP A 239 6.17 9.81 -2.30
C ASP A 239 7.18 10.36 -3.30
N ILE A 240 6.78 10.47 -4.57
CA ILE A 240 7.64 11.00 -5.63
C ILE A 240 7.96 12.48 -5.39
N ALA A 241 6.99 13.28 -4.97
CA ALA A 241 7.20 14.69 -4.65
C ALA A 241 8.19 14.86 -3.49
N ARG A 242 8.08 14.03 -2.44
CA ARG A 242 9.01 14.03 -1.31
C ARG A 242 10.43 13.69 -1.76
N ALA A 243 10.60 12.65 -2.59
CA ALA A 243 11.88 12.29 -3.17
C ALA A 243 12.45 13.42 -4.06
N ALA A 244 11.61 14.01 -4.91
CA ALA A 244 12.00 15.13 -5.76
C ALA A 244 12.45 16.36 -4.96
N CYS A 245 11.79 16.67 -3.84
CA CYS A 245 12.19 17.77 -2.95
C CYS A 245 13.58 17.53 -2.34
N ILE A 246 13.89 16.27 -1.97
CA ILE A 246 15.20 15.92 -1.42
C ILE A 246 16.29 15.99 -2.50
N LEU A 247 15.99 15.52 -3.71
CA LEU A 247 16.95 15.46 -4.81
C LEU A 247 17.13 16.80 -5.54
N LYS A 248 16.27 17.76 -5.31
CA LYS A 248 16.28 19.05 -6.00
C LYS A 248 17.64 19.75 -5.87
N GLY A 249 18.23 20.13 -7.01
CA GLY A 249 19.55 20.77 -7.07
C GLY A 249 20.74 19.81 -6.97
N HIS A 250 20.50 18.52 -6.84
CA HIS A 250 21.53 17.49 -6.83
C HIS A 250 21.54 16.68 -8.12
N LYS A 251 22.67 16.08 -8.45
CA LYS A 251 22.81 15.13 -9.56
C LYS A 251 23.04 13.73 -8.99
N VAL A 252 22.42 12.73 -9.58
CA VAL A 252 22.70 11.32 -9.27
C VAL A 252 24.18 11.05 -9.54
N HIS A 253 24.85 10.35 -8.63
CA HIS A 253 26.23 9.96 -8.82
C HIS A 253 26.38 9.09 -10.08
N LYS A 254 27.45 9.31 -10.85
CA LYS A 254 27.65 8.66 -12.17
C LYS A 254 27.68 7.12 -12.14
N ASP A 255 28.02 6.54 -11.01
CA ASP A 255 28.11 5.08 -10.80
C ASP A 255 26.85 4.49 -10.15
N ILE A 256 25.76 5.25 -10.08
CA ILE A 256 24.48 4.81 -9.50
C ILE A 256 23.40 4.81 -10.58
N ASP A 257 22.76 3.66 -10.78
CA ASP A 257 21.52 3.57 -11.55
C ASP A 257 20.35 4.03 -10.69
N CYS A 258 19.66 5.10 -11.09
CA CYS A 258 18.50 5.61 -10.38
C CYS A 258 17.26 5.52 -11.26
N THR A 259 16.28 4.73 -10.79
CA THR A 259 15.00 4.55 -11.47
C THR A 259 13.86 5.08 -10.63
N VAL A 260 12.96 5.85 -11.24
CA VAL A 260 11.73 6.32 -10.61
C VAL A 260 10.53 5.76 -11.36
N ALA A 261 9.65 5.04 -10.66
CA ALA A 261 8.48 4.39 -11.26
C ALA A 261 7.18 4.84 -10.56
N PRO A 262 6.41 5.77 -11.15
CA PRO A 262 5.11 6.18 -10.64
C PRO A 262 4.10 5.03 -10.60
N GLY A 263 3.26 4.97 -9.56
CA GLY A 263 2.32 3.88 -9.32
C GLY A 263 1.19 3.75 -10.33
N SER A 264 0.87 4.82 -11.06
CA SER A 264 -0.15 4.80 -12.12
C SER A 264 0.07 5.92 -13.14
N ARG A 265 -0.60 5.80 -14.29
CA ARG A 265 -0.62 6.88 -15.31
C ARG A 265 -1.14 8.20 -14.74
N GLN A 266 -2.07 8.14 -13.79
CA GLN A 266 -2.55 9.34 -13.10
C GLN A 266 -1.43 9.98 -12.27
N VAL A 267 -0.68 9.19 -11.51
CA VAL A 267 0.47 9.69 -10.74
C VAL A 267 1.54 10.23 -11.68
N LEU A 268 1.85 9.53 -12.77
CA LEU A 268 2.81 9.99 -13.77
C LEU A 268 2.40 11.36 -14.35
N ALA A 269 1.15 11.51 -14.80
CA ALA A 269 0.66 12.74 -15.39
C ALA A 269 0.76 13.93 -14.42
N VAL A 270 0.37 13.73 -13.15
CA VAL A 270 0.46 14.76 -12.12
C VAL A 270 1.93 15.11 -11.82
N SER A 271 2.81 14.11 -11.77
CA SER A 271 4.25 14.33 -11.53
C SER A 271 4.90 15.13 -12.65
N TYR A 272 4.57 14.82 -13.92
CA TYR A 272 5.06 15.59 -15.07
C TYR A 272 4.59 17.05 -15.02
N THR A 273 3.33 17.27 -14.66
CA THR A 273 2.73 18.62 -14.66
C THR A 273 3.30 19.51 -13.54
N HIS A 274 3.56 18.94 -12.37
CA HIS A 274 3.85 19.75 -11.16
C HIS A 274 5.29 19.64 -10.67
N LEU A 275 6.00 18.57 -10.96
CA LEU A 275 7.37 18.36 -10.43
C LEU A 275 8.45 18.61 -11.49
N ARG A 276 8.10 18.73 -12.79
CA ARG A 276 9.08 18.77 -13.89
C ARG A 276 10.19 17.72 -13.70
N ALA A 277 9.79 16.51 -13.32
CA ALA A 277 10.71 15.43 -12.93
C ALA A 277 11.64 14.93 -14.05
N HIS A 278 11.55 15.55 -15.22
CA HIS A 278 12.36 15.26 -16.42
C HIS A 278 13.44 16.32 -16.69
N GLU A 279 13.48 17.42 -15.95
CA GLU A 279 14.53 18.45 -15.98
C GLU A 279 15.56 18.20 -14.88
#